data_e48938de159ca9288f67fd62318e77bd
#
_entry.id   e48938de159ca9288f67fd62318e77bd
#
_cell.length_a   1.000
_cell.length_b   1.000
_cell.length_c   1.000
_cell.angle_alpha   90.00
_cell.angle_beta   90.00
_cell.angle_gamma   90.00
#
_symmetry.space_group_name_H-M   'P 1'
#
loop_
_entity.id
_entity.type
_entity.pdbx_description
1 polymer ?
#
loop_
_entity_poly.entity_id
_entity_poly.type
_entity_poly.pdbx_seq_one_letter_code
_entity_poly.pdbx_strand_id
1 'polypeptide(L)'
;KDCLRCGKCKPVCATHVPRANLLYSPRNKILATSLLVEAFLYEEQTRRGVSIKHWEEFEDVADHCTVCHKCLSPCPVKIDFGDVSMAMRNLLRKMGQKSFRPGNAAAMLMLNATSPQTIKLVRSAMVGVGFKAQRLANDVLKLAARKQTGAPPATLGTAPVREQVIHFINKKLPGGLPKKTARALLDIEDRNYVPIIRDPVATTAETEAVFYFPGCGSERLFSQVGLATQAMLWHAGVQTVLPPGYLCCGYPQTASGDEDKGQAITTDNRVLFHRVANTLNYLDIKTVIVSCGTCMDQLQKYQFEKIFPGCRLLDIHEYLMEKGVKLEGVEGTRYMYHDPCHTPMK
;
A
#
# COMPACT_ATOMS: atom_id res chain seq x y z
N LYS A 1 -18.65 16.75 13.21
CA LYS A 1 -19.89 17.55 13.04
C LYS A 1 -19.82 18.58 11.90
N ASP A 2 -18.65 18.84 11.33
CA ASP A 2 -18.42 19.94 10.37
C ASP A 2 -18.79 19.61 8.92
N CYS A 3 -19.23 18.38 8.64
CA CYS A 3 -19.60 17.96 7.30
C CYS A 3 -20.86 18.72 6.81
N LEU A 4 -20.68 19.51 5.74
CA LEU A 4 -21.77 20.28 5.11
C LEU A 4 -22.77 19.42 4.32
N ARG A 5 -22.57 18.10 4.25
CA ARG A 5 -23.42 17.15 3.49
C ARG A 5 -23.55 17.48 1.99
N CYS A 6 -22.68 18.31 1.43
CA CYS A 6 -22.76 18.79 0.05
C CYS A 6 -22.54 17.69 -1.02
N GLY A 7 -21.89 16.58 -0.67
CA GLY A 7 -21.68 15.44 -1.57
C GLY A 7 -20.56 15.58 -2.60
N LYS A 8 -19.77 16.66 -2.62
CA LYS A 8 -18.64 16.85 -3.56
C LYS A 8 -17.61 15.73 -3.53
N CYS A 9 -17.49 15.00 -2.41
CA CYS A 9 -16.60 13.84 -2.27
C CYS A 9 -17.09 12.55 -2.95
N LYS A 10 -18.34 12.49 -3.42
CA LYS A 10 -18.89 11.26 -4.04
C LYS A 10 -18.21 10.86 -5.34
N PRO A 11 -18.00 11.76 -6.33
CA PRO A 11 -17.47 11.40 -7.63
C PRO A 11 -16.04 10.83 -7.58
N VAL A 12 -15.26 11.22 -6.56
CA VAL A 12 -13.85 10.83 -6.43
C VAL A 12 -13.65 9.56 -5.59
N CYS A 13 -14.73 9.02 -5.01
CA CYS A 13 -14.64 7.89 -4.09
C CYS A 13 -14.48 6.55 -4.84
N ALA A 14 -13.34 5.89 -4.67
CA ALA A 14 -13.03 4.61 -5.29
C ALA A 14 -13.98 3.47 -4.89
N THR A 15 -14.64 3.55 -3.73
CA THR A 15 -15.60 2.53 -3.28
C THR A 15 -17.04 2.84 -3.65
N HIS A 16 -17.38 4.12 -3.83
CA HIS A 16 -18.75 4.55 -4.19
C HIS A 16 -19.01 4.46 -5.69
N VAL A 17 -18.14 5.05 -6.51
CA VAL A 17 -18.35 5.17 -7.96
C VAL A 17 -18.56 3.82 -8.65
N PRO A 18 -17.74 2.77 -8.43
CA PRO A 18 -17.91 1.51 -9.13
C PRO A 18 -19.17 0.73 -8.74
N ARG A 19 -19.69 0.97 -7.54
CA ARG A 19 -20.83 0.23 -6.98
C ARG A 19 -22.13 1.00 -7.03
N ALA A 20 -22.08 2.30 -7.29
CA ALA A 20 -23.22 3.21 -7.21
C ALA A 20 -23.99 3.13 -5.87
N ASN A 21 -23.36 2.61 -4.82
CA ASN A 21 -23.96 2.44 -3.51
C ASN A 21 -23.79 3.71 -2.68
N LEU A 22 -24.88 4.39 -2.41
CA LEU A 22 -24.89 5.67 -1.68
C LEU A 22 -24.31 5.56 -0.28
N LEU A 23 -24.48 4.42 0.39
CA LEU A 23 -23.94 4.21 1.74
C LEU A 23 -22.43 4.33 1.77
N TYR A 24 -21.75 3.82 0.75
CA TYR A 24 -20.29 3.82 0.69
C TYR A 24 -19.69 5.14 0.21
N SER A 25 -20.50 6.17 -0.03
CA SER A 25 -19.95 7.49 -0.31
C SER A 25 -19.34 8.11 0.94
N PRO A 26 -18.24 8.90 0.84
CA PRO A 26 -17.59 9.48 2.01
C PRO A 26 -18.55 10.32 2.87
N ARG A 27 -19.43 11.09 2.22
CA ARG A 27 -20.48 11.87 2.92
C ARG A 27 -21.35 10.99 3.81
N ASN A 28 -21.84 9.87 3.28
CA ASN A 28 -22.75 9.00 4.02
C ASN A 28 -22.00 8.20 5.10
N LYS A 29 -20.73 7.84 4.87
CA LYS A 29 -19.87 7.24 5.88
C LYS A 29 -19.64 8.19 7.07
N ILE A 30 -19.38 9.48 6.81
CA ILE A 30 -19.26 10.49 7.88
C ILE A 30 -20.56 10.59 8.66
N LEU A 31 -21.73 10.61 7.97
CA LEU A 31 -23.02 10.65 8.64
C LEU A 31 -23.25 9.39 9.50
N ALA A 32 -23.02 8.22 8.95
CA ALA A 32 -23.14 6.95 9.68
C ALA A 32 -22.23 6.91 10.90
N THR A 33 -20.96 7.33 10.75
CA THR A 33 -20.03 7.44 11.88
C THR A 33 -20.55 8.36 12.98
N SER A 34 -21.11 9.52 12.61
CA SER A 34 -21.68 10.45 13.60
C SER A 34 -22.86 9.85 14.35
N LEU A 35 -23.76 9.17 13.64
CA LEU A 35 -24.92 8.50 14.26
C LEU A 35 -24.51 7.36 15.18
N LEU A 36 -23.51 6.57 14.78
CA LEU A 36 -22.99 5.49 15.61
C LEU A 36 -22.28 6.00 16.88
N VAL A 37 -21.52 7.09 16.77
CA VAL A 37 -20.92 7.74 17.95
C VAL A 37 -22.00 8.25 18.89
N GLU A 38 -23.07 8.85 18.40
CA GLU A 38 -24.20 9.27 19.22
C GLU A 38 -24.89 8.08 19.89
N ALA A 39 -25.06 6.95 19.17
CA ALA A 39 -25.61 5.72 19.75
C ALA A 39 -24.72 5.16 20.87
N PHE A 40 -23.41 5.13 20.68
CA PHE A 40 -22.47 4.70 21.73
C PHE A 40 -22.56 5.58 22.97
N LEU A 41 -22.59 6.89 22.80
CA LEU A 41 -22.72 7.82 23.93
C LEU A 41 -24.04 7.64 24.67
N TYR A 42 -25.14 7.41 23.96
CA TYR A 42 -26.44 7.14 24.58
C TYR A 42 -26.42 5.82 25.36
N GLU A 43 -25.87 4.76 24.82
CA GLU A 43 -25.78 3.46 25.48
C GLU A 43 -24.92 3.52 26.74
N GLU A 44 -23.79 4.24 26.70
CA GLU A 44 -22.95 4.50 27.87
C GLU A 44 -23.69 5.32 28.94
N GLN A 45 -24.40 6.38 28.57
CA GLN A 45 -25.19 7.20 29.49
C GLN A 45 -26.30 6.40 30.18
N THR A 46 -26.90 5.47 29.46
CA THR A 46 -27.96 4.62 30.00
C THR A 46 -27.44 3.39 30.75
N ARG A 47 -26.11 3.21 30.82
CA ARG A 47 -25.44 2.08 31.44
C ARG A 47 -25.87 0.69 30.91
N ARG A 48 -26.33 0.65 29.66
CA ARG A 48 -26.74 -0.60 28.99
C ARG A 48 -25.59 -1.33 28.32
N GLY A 49 -24.43 -0.68 28.22
CA GLY A 49 -23.31 -1.12 27.40
C GLY A 49 -23.55 -0.97 25.90
N VAL A 50 -22.47 -0.94 25.11
CA VAL A 50 -22.55 -0.77 23.67
C VAL A 50 -22.99 -2.06 22.99
N SER A 51 -24.02 -2.01 22.15
CA SER A 51 -24.54 -3.15 21.42
C SER A 51 -23.51 -3.75 20.45
N ILE A 52 -23.41 -5.08 20.42
CA ILE A 52 -22.59 -5.82 19.45
C ILE A 52 -22.92 -5.40 18.01
N LYS A 53 -24.20 -5.16 17.72
CA LYS A 53 -24.63 -4.73 16.39
C LYS A 53 -24.04 -3.37 16.00
N HIS A 54 -23.94 -2.42 16.91
CA HIS A 54 -23.34 -1.11 16.64
C HIS A 54 -21.82 -1.23 16.37
N TRP A 55 -21.14 -2.15 17.03
CA TRP A 55 -19.73 -2.44 16.72
C TRP A 55 -19.55 -3.03 15.32
N GLU A 56 -20.43 -3.96 14.91
CA GLU A 56 -20.42 -4.53 13.55
C GLU A 56 -20.69 -3.48 12.49
N GLU A 57 -21.68 -2.60 12.69
CA GLU A 57 -21.99 -1.50 11.79
C GLU A 57 -20.84 -0.49 11.70
N PHE A 58 -20.19 -0.21 12.82
CA PHE A 58 -19.03 0.68 12.87
C PHE A 58 -17.83 0.11 12.11
N GLU A 59 -17.57 -1.20 12.26
CA GLU A 59 -16.56 -1.91 11.49
C GLU A 59 -16.89 -1.89 9.99
N ASP A 60 -18.13 -2.15 9.61
CA ASP A 60 -18.57 -2.16 8.22
C ASP A 60 -18.30 -0.81 7.54
N VAL A 61 -18.69 0.29 8.18
CA VAL A 61 -18.43 1.65 7.68
C VAL A 61 -16.93 1.91 7.53
N ALA A 62 -16.13 1.51 8.51
CA ALA A 62 -14.68 1.69 8.49
C ALA A 62 -14.02 0.89 7.38
N ASP A 63 -14.40 -0.39 7.20
CA ASP A 63 -13.72 -1.32 6.31
C ASP A 63 -14.08 -1.12 4.83
N HIS A 64 -15.17 -0.42 4.52
CA HIS A 64 -15.49 -0.02 3.16
C HIS A 64 -14.73 1.22 2.66
N CYS A 65 -13.68 1.63 3.33
CA CYS A 65 -12.76 2.67 2.87
C CYS A 65 -11.43 2.06 2.40
N THR A 66 -10.95 2.48 1.22
CA THR A 66 -9.63 2.08 0.71
C THR A 66 -8.50 2.98 1.20
N VAL A 67 -8.82 3.96 2.05
CA VAL A 67 -7.83 4.92 2.60
C VAL A 67 -7.03 5.60 1.48
N CYS A 68 -7.71 6.03 0.42
CA CYS A 68 -7.09 6.67 -0.75
C CYS A 68 -6.98 8.19 -0.65
N HIS A 69 -7.54 8.79 0.39
CA HIS A 69 -7.54 10.23 0.69
C HIS A 69 -8.11 11.17 -0.42
N LYS A 70 -8.58 10.63 -1.55
CA LYS A 70 -9.12 11.43 -2.67
C LYS A 70 -10.34 12.28 -2.30
N CYS A 71 -11.06 11.94 -1.22
CA CYS A 71 -12.21 12.72 -0.73
C CYS A 71 -11.81 14.03 -0.06
N LEU A 72 -10.57 14.20 0.37
CA LEU A 72 -10.06 15.42 0.99
C LEU A 72 -10.07 16.61 0.01
N SER A 73 -9.57 16.40 -1.22
CA SER A 73 -9.39 17.45 -2.21
C SER A 73 -10.69 18.24 -2.52
N PRO A 74 -11.82 17.60 -2.88
CA PRO A 74 -13.06 18.32 -3.19
C PRO A 74 -13.84 18.80 -1.96
N CYS A 75 -13.39 18.45 -0.74
CA CYS A 75 -14.10 18.80 0.49
C CYS A 75 -13.85 20.26 0.89
N PRO A 76 -14.87 21.13 0.93
CA PRO A 76 -14.69 22.54 1.29
C PRO A 76 -14.25 22.76 2.74
N VAL A 77 -14.53 21.80 3.61
CA VAL A 77 -14.15 21.82 5.04
C VAL A 77 -13.00 20.84 5.36
N LYS A 78 -12.32 20.35 4.33
CA LYS A 78 -11.10 19.51 4.44
C LYS A 78 -11.26 18.27 5.30
N ILE A 79 -12.41 17.59 5.23
CA ILE A 79 -12.60 16.31 5.92
C ILE A 79 -12.04 15.19 5.05
N ASP A 80 -11.10 14.44 5.61
CA ASP A 80 -10.57 13.22 5.05
C ASP A 80 -11.21 11.99 5.72
N PHE A 81 -12.03 11.25 4.98
CA PHE A 81 -12.60 10.02 5.52
C PHE A 81 -11.56 8.88 5.60
N GLY A 82 -10.45 8.96 4.89
CA GLY A 82 -9.35 8.01 5.04
C GLY A 82 -8.81 8.00 6.46
N ASP A 83 -8.50 9.18 7.01
CA ASP A 83 -8.03 9.32 8.39
C ASP A 83 -9.09 8.88 9.41
N VAL A 84 -10.34 9.27 9.20
CA VAL A 84 -11.46 8.83 10.05
C VAL A 84 -11.56 7.30 10.05
N SER A 85 -11.47 6.66 8.88
CA SER A 85 -11.51 5.20 8.76
C SER A 85 -10.35 4.52 9.50
N MET A 86 -9.13 5.05 9.40
CA MET A 86 -7.98 4.52 10.15
C MET A 86 -8.19 4.64 11.65
N ALA A 87 -8.67 5.79 12.12
CA ALA A 87 -8.98 6.01 13.54
C ALA A 87 -10.07 5.05 14.04
N MET A 88 -11.14 4.84 13.24
CA MET A 88 -12.19 3.87 13.56
C MET A 88 -11.64 2.44 13.68
N ARG A 89 -10.81 2.00 12.73
CA ARG A 89 -10.17 0.68 12.76
C ARG A 89 -9.25 0.49 13.95
N ASN A 90 -8.50 1.53 14.31
CA ASN A 90 -7.62 1.54 15.47
C ASN A 90 -8.43 1.45 16.77
N LEU A 91 -9.52 2.20 16.88
CA LEU A 91 -10.44 2.11 18.02
C LEU A 91 -11.02 0.69 18.18
N LEU A 92 -11.54 0.11 17.09
CA LEU A 92 -12.07 -1.26 17.10
C LEU A 92 -11.02 -2.28 17.57
N ARG A 93 -9.77 -2.11 17.13
CA ARG A 93 -8.66 -2.98 17.56
C ARG A 93 -8.37 -2.81 19.06
N LYS A 94 -8.25 -1.58 19.54
CA LYS A 94 -8.00 -1.27 20.96
C LYS A 94 -9.13 -1.77 21.88
N MET A 95 -10.35 -1.75 21.40
CA MET A 95 -11.53 -2.26 22.13
C MET A 95 -11.74 -3.77 21.98
N GLY A 96 -10.88 -4.48 21.20
CA GLY A 96 -11.04 -5.92 20.95
C GLY A 96 -12.26 -6.28 20.09
N GLN A 97 -12.86 -5.31 19.41
CA GLN A 97 -14.08 -5.47 18.60
C GLN A 97 -13.78 -5.64 17.10
N LYS A 98 -12.51 -5.72 16.71
CA LYS A 98 -12.11 -5.94 15.32
C LYS A 98 -12.26 -7.40 14.91
N SER A 99 -13.06 -7.67 13.88
CA SER A 99 -13.28 -9.02 13.37
C SER A 99 -11.99 -9.63 12.80
N PHE A 100 -11.76 -10.91 13.09
CA PHE A 100 -10.65 -11.65 12.51
C PHE A 100 -10.95 -12.03 11.05
N ARG A 101 -10.06 -11.64 10.15
CA ARG A 101 -10.15 -11.95 8.71
C ARG A 101 -8.88 -12.68 8.27
N PRO A 102 -8.96 -13.99 7.98
CA PRO A 102 -7.78 -14.82 7.68
C PRO A 102 -7.00 -14.31 6.46
N GLY A 103 -7.67 -13.81 5.43
CA GLY A 103 -7.00 -13.22 4.26
C GLY A 103 -6.17 -11.98 4.60
N ASN A 104 -6.68 -11.12 5.49
CA ASN A 104 -5.94 -9.96 5.97
C ASN A 104 -4.74 -10.38 6.84
N ALA A 105 -4.92 -11.36 7.71
CA ALA A 105 -3.83 -11.90 8.53
C ALA A 105 -2.70 -12.48 7.67
N ALA A 106 -3.03 -13.25 6.65
CA ALA A 106 -2.04 -13.80 5.70
C ALA A 106 -1.31 -12.71 4.91
N ALA A 107 -2.03 -11.67 4.45
CA ALA A 107 -1.42 -10.53 3.76
C ALA A 107 -0.47 -9.77 4.70
N MET A 108 -0.88 -9.50 5.94
CA MET A 108 -0.05 -8.82 6.92
C MET A 108 1.18 -9.65 7.32
N LEU A 109 1.06 -10.98 7.40
CA LEU A 109 2.20 -11.88 7.62
C LEU A 109 3.25 -11.69 6.51
N MET A 110 2.84 -11.68 5.25
CA MET A 110 3.76 -11.46 4.13
C MET A 110 4.39 -10.07 4.14
N LEU A 111 3.61 -9.04 4.43
CA LEU A 111 4.08 -7.65 4.45
C LEU A 111 5.01 -7.36 5.63
N ASN A 112 4.84 -8.05 6.75
CA ASN A 112 5.64 -7.87 7.96
C ASN A 112 6.89 -8.77 8.02
N ALA A 113 6.93 -9.83 7.21
CA ALA A 113 8.08 -10.75 7.21
C ALA A 113 9.37 -10.01 6.84
N THR A 114 10.41 -10.16 7.63
CA THR A 114 11.75 -9.61 7.39
C THR A 114 12.79 -10.69 7.11
N SER A 115 12.52 -11.93 7.56
CA SER A 115 13.40 -13.08 7.32
C SER A 115 13.30 -13.57 5.88
N PRO A 116 14.40 -13.71 5.13
CA PRO A 116 14.42 -14.25 3.78
C PRO A 116 13.76 -15.63 3.67
N GLN A 117 13.96 -16.49 4.65
CA GLN A 117 13.39 -17.84 4.68
C GLN A 117 11.86 -17.80 4.80
N THR A 118 11.34 -16.99 5.71
CA THR A 118 9.88 -16.80 5.88
C THR A 118 9.26 -16.21 4.62
N ILE A 119 9.90 -15.22 4.01
CA ILE A 119 9.43 -14.60 2.76
C ILE A 119 9.41 -15.62 1.62
N LYS A 120 10.46 -16.42 1.48
CA LYS A 120 10.55 -17.49 0.47
C LYS A 120 9.43 -18.52 0.65
N LEU A 121 9.16 -18.94 1.88
CA LEU A 121 8.09 -19.91 2.20
C LEU A 121 6.71 -19.33 1.87
N VAL A 122 6.39 -18.16 2.42
CA VAL A 122 5.08 -17.50 2.22
C VAL A 122 4.87 -17.16 0.73
N ARG A 123 5.91 -16.68 0.05
CA ARG A 123 5.83 -16.39 -1.38
C ARG A 123 5.61 -17.66 -2.20
N SER A 124 6.31 -18.75 -1.90
CA SER A 124 6.13 -20.04 -2.60
C SER A 124 4.71 -20.57 -2.42
N ALA A 125 4.16 -20.49 -1.21
CA ALA A 125 2.79 -20.89 -0.94
C ALA A 125 1.78 -19.99 -1.69
N MET A 126 1.94 -18.69 -1.64
CA MET A 126 1.00 -17.72 -2.17
C MET A 126 1.09 -17.60 -3.71
N VAL A 127 2.29 -17.30 -4.24
CA VAL A 127 2.49 -17.08 -5.68
C VAL A 127 2.70 -18.40 -6.42
N GLY A 128 3.47 -19.33 -5.84
CA GLY A 128 3.77 -20.62 -6.44
C GLY A 128 2.55 -21.54 -6.51
N VAL A 129 1.80 -21.67 -5.43
CA VAL A 129 0.66 -22.58 -5.33
C VAL A 129 -0.67 -21.82 -5.44
N GLY A 130 -0.90 -20.82 -4.59
CA GLY A 130 -2.19 -20.13 -4.49
C GLY A 130 -2.62 -19.44 -5.78
N PHE A 131 -1.73 -18.68 -6.43
CA PHE A 131 -2.04 -18.01 -7.70
C PHE A 131 -2.28 -19.01 -8.84
N LYS A 132 -1.55 -20.12 -8.87
CA LYS A 132 -1.77 -21.16 -9.87
C LYS A 132 -3.13 -21.86 -9.67
N ALA A 133 -3.43 -22.21 -8.43
CA ALA A 133 -4.71 -22.83 -8.09
C ALA A 133 -5.89 -21.90 -8.40
N GLN A 134 -5.78 -20.61 -8.07
CA GLN A 134 -6.80 -19.63 -8.41
C GLN A 134 -6.99 -19.45 -9.92
N ARG A 135 -5.91 -19.43 -10.70
CA ARG A 135 -6.00 -19.35 -12.16
C ARG A 135 -6.68 -20.57 -12.77
N LEU A 136 -6.32 -21.76 -12.28
CA LEU A 136 -6.97 -23.02 -12.69
C LEU A 136 -8.47 -23.00 -12.34
N ALA A 137 -8.82 -22.60 -11.12
CA ALA A 137 -10.21 -22.44 -10.70
C ALA A 137 -10.97 -21.41 -11.55
N ASN A 138 -10.32 -20.30 -11.94
CA ASN A 138 -10.91 -19.33 -12.86
C ASN A 138 -11.16 -19.92 -14.26
N ASP A 139 -10.21 -20.67 -14.79
CA ASP A 139 -10.34 -21.28 -16.12
C ASP A 139 -11.44 -22.38 -16.12
N VAL A 140 -11.52 -23.20 -15.08
CA VAL A 140 -12.60 -24.19 -14.89
C VAL A 140 -13.96 -23.50 -14.74
N LEU A 141 -14.04 -22.43 -13.93
CA LEU A 141 -15.30 -21.69 -13.77
C LEU A 141 -15.78 -21.07 -15.08
N LYS A 142 -14.87 -20.58 -15.92
CA LYS A 142 -15.20 -20.03 -17.24
C LYS A 142 -15.69 -21.08 -18.23
N LEU A 143 -15.22 -22.32 -18.11
CA LEU A 143 -15.72 -23.46 -18.93
C LEU A 143 -17.11 -23.90 -18.48
N ALA A 144 -17.37 -23.89 -17.17
CA ALA A 144 -18.62 -24.34 -16.57
C ALA A 144 -19.74 -23.29 -16.53
N ALA A 145 -19.41 -22.02 -16.47
CA ALA A 145 -20.36 -20.94 -16.27
C ALA A 145 -20.48 -20.04 -17.51
N ARG A 146 -21.71 -19.91 -18.02
CA ARG A 146 -22.05 -18.84 -18.97
C ARG A 146 -21.82 -17.48 -18.29
N LYS A 147 -21.27 -16.52 -19.06
CA LYS A 147 -20.97 -15.11 -18.72
C LYS A 147 -21.58 -14.63 -17.39
N GLN A 148 -20.81 -14.63 -16.34
CA GLN A 148 -21.21 -13.91 -15.13
C GLN A 148 -20.86 -12.42 -15.34
N THR A 149 -21.85 -11.64 -15.67
CA THR A 149 -21.79 -10.18 -15.57
C THR A 149 -21.96 -9.83 -14.11
N GLY A 150 -20.92 -10.05 -13.29
CA GLY A 150 -21.01 -9.78 -11.87
C GLY A 150 -20.75 -8.31 -11.60
N ALA A 151 -21.80 -7.48 -11.58
CA ALA A 151 -21.77 -6.34 -10.70
C ALA A 151 -21.63 -6.89 -9.26
N PRO A 152 -20.72 -6.37 -8.44
CA PRO A 152 -20.66 -6.78 -7.04
C PRO A 152 -22.03 -6.53 -6.39
N PRO A 153 -22.51 -7.44 -5.52
CA PRO A 153 -23.80 -7.29 -4.90
C PRO A 153 -23.86 -5.94 -4.16
N ALA A 154 -24.96 -5.22 -4.36
CA ALA A 154 -25.22 -3.94 -3.70
C ALA A 154 -25.69 -4.14 -2.24
N THR A 155 -25.14 -5.14 -1.55
CA THR A 155 -25.51 -5.46 -0.18
C THR A 155 -24.77 -4.59 0.81
N LEU A 156 -25.49 -4.15 1.84
CA LEU A 156 -24.93 -3.62 3.07
C LEU A 156 -24.30 -4.76 3.86
N GLY A 157 -23.17 -4.48 4.49
CA GLY A 157 -22.50 -5.48 5.32
C GLY A 157 -21.48 -6.34 4.57
N THR A 158 -20.99 -7.35 5.27
CA THR A 158 -20.02 -8.30 4.75
C THR A 158 -20.72 -9.29 3.81
N ALA A 159 -20.26 -9.39 2.56
CA ALA A 159 -20.80 -10.37 1.62
C ALA A 159 -20.62 -11.80 2.14
N PRO A 160 -21.60 -12.70 1.92
CA PRO A 160 -21.47 -14.11 2.29
C PRO A 160 -20.16 -14.72 1.74
N VAL A 161 -19.55 -15.63 2.48
CA VAL A 161 -18.26 -16.27 2.11
C VAL A 161 -18.31 -16.86 0.69
N ARG A 162 -19.44 -17.47 0.31
CA ARG A 162 -19.65 -18.00 -1.04
C ARG A 162 -19.47 -16.93 -2.12
N GLU A 163 -20.05 -15.76 -1.93
CA GLU A 163 -19.92 -14.64 -2.88
C GLU A 163 -18.49 -14.10 -2.92
N GLN A 164 -17.83 -13.99 -1.78
CA GLN A 164 -16.42 -13.57 -1.71
C GLN A 164 -15.52 -14.53 -2.48
N VAL A 165 -15.73 -15.85 -2.35
CA VAL A 165 -14.97 -16.89 -3.07
C VAL A 165 -15.24 -16.80 -4.58
N ILE A 166 -16.49 -16.65 -4.98
CA ILE A 166 -16.85 -16.50 -6.41
C ILE A 166 -16.19 -15.26 -7.00
N HIS A 167 -16.25 -14.11 -6.30
CA HIS A 167 -15.60 -12.89 -6.76
C HIS A 167 -14.08 -13.01 -6.84
N PHE A 168 -13.46 -13.70 -5.89
CA PHE A 168 -12.03 -13.96 -5.92
C PHE A 168 -11.64 -14.85 -7.11
N ILE A 169 -12.43 -15.87 -7.41
CA ILE A 169 -12.17 -16.80 -8.53
C ILE A 169 -12.45 -16.12 -9.88
N ASN A 170 -13.45 -15.26 -10.00
CA ASN A 170 -13.85 -14.61 -11.26
C ASN A 170 -12.78 -13.67 -11.85
N LYS A 171 -11.85 -13.19 -11.06
CA LYS A 171 -10.76 -12.29 -11.49
C LYS A 171 -9.46 -13.07 -11.52
N LYS A 172 -9.02 -13.46 -12.71
CA LYS A 172 -7.77 -14.20 -12.88
C LYS A 172 -6.58 -13.41 -12.34
N LEU A 173 -5.84 -14.00 -11.41
CA LEU A 173 -4.64 -13.41 -10.85
C LEU A 173 -3.50 -13.38 -11.89
N PRO A 174 -2.57 -12.42 -11.80
CA PRO A 174 -1.47 -12.29 -12.76
C PRO A 174 -0.61 -13.55 -12.79
N GLY A 175 -0.21 -13.94 -14.00
CA GLY A 175 0.78 -14.99 -14.26
C GLY A 175 2.15 -14.37 -14.54
N GLY A 176 3.16 -15.24 -14.65
CA GLY A 176 4.50 -14.80 -15.05
C GLY A 176 5.30 -14.04 -13.99
N LEU A 177 4.83 -14.02 -12.74
CA LEU A 177 5.61 -13.41 -11.65
C LEU A 177 6.91 -14.20 -11.43
N PRO A 178 8.05 -13.52 -11.23
CA PRO A 178 9.32 -14.15 -10.92
C PRO A 178 9.21 -15.09 -9.73
N LYS A 179 9.91 -16.22 -9.75
CA LYS A 179 9.87 -17.21 -8.65
C LYS A 179 10.52 -16.67 -7.37
N LYS A 180 11.51 -15.81 -7.51
CA LYS A 180 12.27 -15.21 -6.41
C LYS A 180 11.89 -13.76 -6.20
N THR A 181 12.21 -13.23 -5.02
CA THR A 181 12.12 -11.80 -4.70
C THR A 181 13.16 -10.99 -5.47
N ALA A 182 13.03 -9.68 -5.54
CA ALA A 182 14.04 -8.83 -6.18
C ALA A 182 15.41 -8.96 -5.49
N ARG A 183 15.45 -8.98 -4.15
CA ARG A 183 16.71 -9.15 -3.39
C ARG A 183 17.38 -10.50 -3.62
N ALA A 184 16.58 -11.59 -3.67
CA ALA A 184 17.11 -12.92 -3.96
C ALA A 184 17.61 -13.09 -5.40
N LEU A 185 17.12 -12.27 -6.34
CA LEU A 185 17.60 -12.25 -7.72
C LEU A 185 18.89 -11.43 -7.87
N LEU A 186 19.07 -10.43 -7.03
CA LEU A 186 20.25 -9.57 -6.99
C LEU A 186 21.34 -10.06 -5.99
N ASP A 187 21.07 -11.14 -5.26
CA ASP A 187 21.94 -11.69 -4.21
C ASP A 187 22.30 -10.69 -3.10
N ILE A 188 21.30 -9.90 -2.66
CA ILE A 188 21.43 -8.85 -1.64
C ILE A 188 20.48 -9.05 -0.46
N GLU A 189 20.21 -10.30 -0.08
CA GLU A 189 19.27 -10.61 1.03
C GLU A 189 19.90 -10.45 2.42
N ASP A 190 21.23 -10.39 2.53
CA ASP A 190 21.89 -10.25 3.83
C ASP A 190 21.62 -8.87 4.44
N ARG A 191 20.98 -8.89 5.60
CA ARG A 191 20.62 -7.68 6.34
C ARG A 191 21.78 -7.02 7.08
N ASN A 192 22.93 -7.66 7.14
CA ASN A 192 24.11 -7.11 7.82
C ASN A 192 24.92 -6.16 6.92
N TYR A 193 24.61 -6.12 5.64
CA TYR A 193 25.27 -5.26 4.66
C TYR A 193 24.29 -4.25 4.08
N VAL A 194 24.80 -3.05 3.80
CA VAL A 194 24.07 -2.02 3.03
C VAL A 194 24.44 -2.22 1.56
N PRO A 195 23.53 -2.68 0.71
CA PRO A 195 23.81 -2.87 -0.71
C PRO A 195 23.99 -1.52 -1.42
N ILE A 196 25.08 -1.41 -2.21
CA ILE A 196 25.30 -0.31 -3.14
C ILE A 196 25.43 -0.91 -4.52
N ILE A 197 24.47 -0.59 -5.39
CA ILE A 197 24.48 -1.04 -6.79
C ILE A 197 25.05 0.10 -7.63
N ARG A 198 26.16 -0.16 -8.32
CA ARG A 198 26.88 0.82 -9.14
C ARG A 198 27.64 0.14 -10.28
N ASP A 199 27.90 0.89 -11.34
CA ASP A 199 28.83 0.44 -12.37
C ASP A 199 30.26 0.62 -11.89
N PRO A 200 31.05 -0.46 -11.72
CA PRO A 200 32.40 -0.37 -11.19
C PRO A 200 33.39 0.35 -12.14
N VAL A 201 33.03 0.46 -13.42
CA VAL A 201 33.89 1.10 -14.44
C VAL A 201 33.54 2.58 -14.59
N ALA A 202 32.25 2.90 -14.63
CA ALA A 202 31.77 4.27 -14.88
C ALA A 202 31.66 5.12 -13.60
N THR A 203 31.63 4.50 -12.42
CA THR A 203 31.42 5.23 -11.15
C THR A 203 32.71 5.92 -10.69
N THR A 204 32.60 7.22 -10.41
CA THR A 204 33.64 8.06 -9.80
C THR A 204 33.20 8.56 -8.43
N ALA A 205 34.07 9.26 -7.73
CA ALA A 205 33.74 9.91 -6.44
C ALA A 205 32.64 10.98 -6.59
N GLU A 206 32.48 11.55 -7.77
CA GLU A 206 31.50 12.60 -8.10
C GLU A 206 30.16 12.04 -8.59
N THR A 207 30.08 10.73 -8.81
CA THR A 207 28.84 10.08 -9.30
C THR A 207 27.77 10.21 -8.26
N GLU A 208 26.61 10.76 -8.65
CA GLU A 208 25.45 10.94 -7.76
C GLU A 208 25.04 9.61 -7.10
N ALA A 209 24.81 9.67 -5.80
CA ALA A 209 24.28 8.57 -5.03
C ALA A 209 22.83 8.84 -4.61
N VAL A 210 21.95 7.85 -4.79
CA VAL A 210 20.55 7.91 -4.41
C VAL A 210 20.21 6.81 -3.41
N PHE A 211 19.31 7.11 -2.47
CA PHE A 211 18.78 6.10 -1.56
C PHE A 211 17.45 5.60 -2.11
N TYR A 212 17.40 4.35 -2.56
CA TYR A 212 16.19 3.75 -3.09
C TYR A 212 15.48 2.88 -2.05
N PHE A 213 14.25 3.26 -1.71
CA PHE A 213 13.35 2.46 -0.87
C PHE A 213 12.34 1.71 -1.75
N PRO A 214 12.55 0.40 -2.04
CA PRO A 214 11.68 -0.35 -2.95
C PRO A 214 10.31 -0.65 -2.37
N GLY A 215 10.19 -0.70 -1.04
CA GLY A 215 8.97 -1.10 -0.35
C GLY A 215 8.64 -2.60 -0.48
N CYS A 216 7.64 -3.03 0.28
CA CYS A 216 7.30 -4.46 0.39
C CYS A 216 6.68 -5.05 -0.90
N GLY A 217 5.95 -4.26 -1.67
CA GLY A 217 5.32 -4.71 -2.92
C GLY A 217 6.34 -5.03 -4.00
N SER A 218 7.21 -4.07 -4.31
CA SER A 218 8.22 -4.18 -5.37
C SER A 218 9.35 -5.16 -5.04
N GLU A 219 9.64 -5.39 -3.77
CA GLU A 219 10.65 -6.38 -3.39
C GLU A 219 10.11 -7.80 -3.30
N ARG A 220 8.97 -7.97 -2.59
CA ARG A 220 8.52 -9.30 -2.17
C ARG A 220 7.53 -9.94 -3.12
N LEU A 221 6.65 -9.15 -3.74
CA LEU A 221 5.57 -9.67 -4.59
C LEU A 221 5.84 -9.42 -6.08
N PHE A 222 5.99 -8.17 -6.46
CA PHE A 222 6.18 -7.75 -7.85
C PHE A 222 7.66 -7.45 -8.12
N SER A 223 8.52 -8.46 -7.94
CA SER A 223 9.98 -8.30 -8.03
C SER A 223 10.45 -7.70 -9.36
N GLN A 224 9.70 -7.88 -10.46
CA GLN A 224 10.00 -7.21 -11.73
C GLN A 224 9.96 -5.68 -11.64
N VAL A 225 9.11 -5.10 -10.75
CA VAL A 225 9.07 -3.64 -10.55
C VAL A 225 10.36 -3.15 -9.88
N GLY A 226 10.79 -3.83 -8.83
CA GLY A 226 12.05 -3.51 -8.14
C GLY A 226 13.26 -3.66 -9.05
N LEU A 227 13.31 -4.74 -9.86
CA LEU A 227 14.39 -4.96 -10.83
C LEU A 227 14.40 -3.91 -11.94
N ALA A 228 13.23 -3.57 -12.50
CA ALA A 228 13.12 -2.53 -13.53
C ALA A 228 13.57 -1.17 -12.98
N THR A 229 13.18 -0.82 -11.76
CA THR A 229 13.64 0.41 -11.11
C THR A 229 15.16 0.43 -10.97
N GLN A 230 15.78 -0.68 -10.52
CA GLN A 230 17.23 -0.77 -10.43
C GLN A 230 17.92 -0.66 -11.79
N ALA A 231 17.36 -1.30 -12.82
CA ALA A 231 17.90 -1.20 -14.18
C ALA A 231 17.83 0.23 -14.73
N MET A 232 16.73 0.94 -14.47
CA MET A 232 16.59 2.34 -14.89
C MET A 232 17.56 3.27 -14.14
N LEU A 233 17.76 3.07 -12.84
CA LEU A 233 18.74 3.81 -12.04
C LEU A 233 20.17 3.54 -12.50
N TRP A 234 20.48 2.28 -12.80
CA TRP A 234 21.75 1.90 -13.41
C TRP A 234 21.97 2.60 -14.76
N HIS A 235 20.96 2.58 -15.63
CA HIS A 235 21.00 3.26 -16.92
C HIS A 235 21.19 4.78 -16.79
N ALA A 236 20.62 5.37 -15.74
CA ALA A 236 20.80 6.79 -15.40
C ALA A 236 22.21 7.11 -14.86
N GLY A 237 23.08 6.11 -14.69
CA GLY A 237 24.46 6.29 -14.26
C GLY A 237 24.65 6.66 -12.79
N VAL A 238 23.70 6.30 -11.91
CA VAL A 238 23.76 6.66 -10.49
C VAL A 238 24.15 5.47 -9.61
N GLN A 239 24.73 5.77 -8.45
CA GLN A 239 24.97 4.79 -7.40
C GLN A 239 23.67 4.62 -6.58
N THR A 240 23.13 3.41 -6.54
CA THR A 240 21.91 3.13 -5.80
C THR A 240 22.21 2.46 -4.47
N VAL A 241 21.92 3.14 -3.38
CA VAL A 241 21.99 2.61 -2.01
C VAL A 241 20.62 2.05 -1.64
N LEU A 242 20.58 0.78 -1.22
CA LEU A 242 19.36 0.18 -0.68
C LEU A 242 19.44 0.02 0.84
N PRO A 243 18.31 0.09 1.55
CA PRO A 243 18.28 -0.26 2.96
C PRO A 243 18.70 -1.73 3.15
N PRO A 244 19.36 -2.10 4.26
CA PRO A 244 19.70 -3.48 4.54
C PRO A 244 18.46 -4.32 4.84
N GLY A 245 18.35 -5.48 4.22
CA GLY A 245 17.24 -6.42 4.43
C GLY A 245 15.89 -5.95 3.89
N TYR A 246 14.86 -6.74 4.18
CA TYR A 246 13.49 -6.50 3.72
C TYR A 246 12.74 -5.56 4.67
N LEU A 247 12.29 -4.42 4.17
CA LEU A 247 11.56 -3.43 4.96
C LEU A 247 10.13 -3.22 4.43
N CYS A 248 9.29 -2.66 5.29
CA CYS A 248 7.97 -2.12 4.96
C CYS A 248 7.92 -0.67 5.43
N CYS A 249 7.18 0.19 4.74
CA CYS A 249 7.03 1.60 5.16
C CYS A 249 6.14 1.80 6.40
N GLY A 250 5.42 0.77 6.85
CA GLY A 250 4.47 0.87 7.98
C GLY A 250 3.04 1.25 7.60
N TYR A 251 2.82 1.76 6.40
CA TYR A 251 1.47 2.18 5.96
C TYR A 251 0.41 1.07 6.01
N PRO A 252 0.65 -0.16 5.54
CA PRO A 252 -0.36 -1.21 5.59
C PRO A 252 -0.88 -1.50 6.99
N GLN A 253 -0.01 -1.42 7.99
CA GLN A 253 -0.35 -1.62 9.40
C GLN A 253 -1.24 -0.48 9.90
N THR A 254 -0.82 0.77 9.71
CA THR A 254 -1.59 1.95 10.08
C THR A 254 -2.95 1.95 9.37
N ALA A 255 -2.97 1.71 8.07
CA ALA A 255 -4.21 1.67 7.27
C ALA A 255 -5.17 0.55 7.70
N SER A 256 -4.66 -0.55 8.26
CA SER A 256 -5.49 -1.64 8.82
C SER A 256 -5.97 -1.37 10.25
N GLY A 257 -5.58 -0.24 10.85
CA GLY A 257 -5.92 0.12 12.23
C GLY A 257 -4.94 -0.42 13.27
N ASP A 258 -3.71 -0.78 12.88
CA ASP A 258 -2.62 -1.17 13.77
C ASP A 258 -1.58 -0.03 13.81
N GLU A 259 -2.02 1.10 14.39
CA GLU A 259 -1.24 2.32 14.42
C GLU A 259 0.06 2.15 15.21
N ASP A 260 -0.01 1.48 16.35
CA ASP A 260 1.14 1.27 17.23
C ASP A 260 2.24 0.49 16.48
N LYS A 261 1.86 -0.56 15.75
CA LYS A 261 2.79 -1.33 14.92
C LYS A 261 3.31 -0.54 13.72
N GLY A 262 2.46 0.25 13.08
CA GLY A 262 2.86 1.16 12.00
C GLY A 262 3.89 2.17 12.48
N GLN A 263 3.68 2.75 13.65
CA GLN A 263 4.60 3.70 14.26
C GLN A 263 5.93 3.05 14.70
N ALA A 264 5.88 1.84 15.26
CA ALA A 264 7.08 1.09 15.61
C ALA A 264 7.95 0.83 14.37
N ILE A 265 7.36 0.36 13.26
CA ILE A 265 8.06 0.15 12.00
C ILE A 265 8.68 1.45 11.49
N THR A 266 7.95 2.57 11.56
CA THR A 266 8.46 3.88 11.13
C THR A 266 9.67 4.29 11.95
N THR A 267 9.63 4.10 13.27
CA THR A 267 10.72 4.43 14.19
C THR A 267 11.95 3.56 13.93
N ASP A 268 11.76 2.25 13.82
CA ASP A 268 12.85 1.30 13.54
C ASP A 268 13.55 1.60 12.21
N ASN A 269 12.77 1.87 11.17
CA ASN A 269 13.31 2.25 9.87
C ASN A 269 14.08 3.57 9.94
N ARG A 270 13.57 4.58 10.64
CA ARG A 270 14.27 5.86 10.80
C ARG A 270 15.63 5.67 11.50
N VAL A 271 15.67 4.87 12.57
CA VAL A 271 16.93 4.55 13.27
C VAL A 271 17.89 3.85 12.32
N LEU A 272 17.40 2.88 11.54
CA LEU A 272 18.22 2.17 10.55
C LEU A 272 18.76 3.12 9.48
N PHE A 273 17.93 4.03 8.96
CA PHE A 273 18.35 4.97 7.91
C PHE A 273 19.36 5.99 8.42
N HIS A 274 19.25 6.43 9.68
CA HIS A 274 20.30 7.25 10.31
C HIS A 274 21.63 6.52 10.38
N ARG A 275 21.63 5.22 10.70
CA ARG A 275 22.85 4.40 10.66
C ARG A 275 23.43 4.31 9.25
N VAL A 276 22.58 4.07 8.24
CA VAL A 276 23.02 4.05 6.83
C VAL A 276 23.62 5.39 6.43
N ALA A 277 22.95 6.52 6.76
CA ALA A 277 23.43 7.85 6.46
C ALA A 277 24.79 8.16 7.11
N ASN A 278 24.97 7.77 8.37
CA ASN A 278 26.23 7.95 9.07
C ASN A 278 27.37 7.09 8.50
N THR A 279 27.05 5.85 8.13
CA THR A 279 28.05 4.91 7.56
C THR A 279 28.47 5.33 6.15
N LEU A 280 27.56 5.88 5.37
CA LEU A 280 27.74 6.25 3.97
C LEU A 280 27.74 7.77 3.76
N ASN A 281 28.15 8.54 4.76
CA ASN A 281 28.16 10.01 4.72
C ASN A 281 29.02 10.57 3.57
N TYR A 282 30.03 9.84 3.13
CA TYR A 282 30.90 10.19 2.00
C TYR A 282 30.18 10.17 0.64
N LEU A 283 29.01 9.55 0.54
CA LEU A 283 28.22 9.52 -0.70
C LEU A 283 27.32 10.76 -0.88
N ASP A 284 27.18 11.59 0.13
CA ASP A 284 26.36 12.82 0.15
C ASP A 284 24.98 12.66 -0.50
N ILE A 285 24.20 11.68 -0.05
CA ILE A 285 22.91 11.32 -0.63
C ILE A 285 21.92 12.49 -0.50
N LYS A 286 21.50 13.05 -1.64
CA LYS A 286 20.54 14.17 -1.73
C LYS A 286 19.18 13.77 -2.29
N THR A 287 19.02 12.54 -2.73
CA THR A 287 17.76 12.07 -3.31
C THR A 287 17.37 10.72 -2.73
N VAL A 288 16.15 10.66 -2.20
CA VAL A 288 15.49 9.41 -1.79
C VAL A 288 14.46 9.06 -2.84
N ILE A 289 14.49 7.85 -3.36
CA ILE A 289 13.64 7.38 -4.45
C ILE A 289 12.70 6.28 -3.96
N VAL A 290 11.47 6.33 -4.43
CA VAL A 290 10.45 5.29 -4.22
C VAL A 290 9.83 4.86 -5.56
N SER A 291 9.33 3.63 -5.63
CA SER A 291 8.58 3.10 -6.77
C SER A 291 7.14 2.71 -6.39
N CYS A 292 6.60 3.31 -5.34
CA CYS A 292 5.27 3.01 -4.82
C CYS A 292 4.64 4.25 -4.19
N GLY A 293 3.51 4.71 -4.73
CA GLY A 293 2.82 5.90 -4.23
C GLY A 293 2.40 5.80 -2.75
N THR A 294 2.01 4.61 -2.28
CA THR A 294 1.70 4.39 -0.85
C THR A 294 2.95 4.56 0.02
N CYS A 295 4.12 4.09 -0.45
CA CYS A 295 5.37 4.33 0.26
C CYS A 295 5.73 5.82 0.24
N MET A 296 5.50 6.52 -0.88
CA MET A 296 5.72 7.96 -1.01
C MET A 296 4.96 8.73 0.08
N ASP A 297 3.65 8.47 0.22
CA ASP A 297 2.81 9.11 1.23
C ASP A 297 3.30 8.85 2.66
N GLN A 298 3.64 7.62 2.99
CA GLN A 298 4.13 7.27 4.32
C GLN A 298 5.52 7.82 4.61
N LEU A 299 6.43 7.78 3.63
CA LEU A 299 7.81 8.23 3.81
C LEU A 299 7.95 9.74 3.94
N GLN A 300 6.98 10.53 3.47
CA GLN A 300 6.92 11.96 3.76
C GLN A 300 6.90 12.24 5.29
N LYS A 301 6.33 11.33 6.08
CA LYS A 301 6.30 11.43 7.54
C LYS A 301 7.62 11.06 8.23
N TYR A 302 8.58 10.50 7.49
CA TYR A 302 9.88 10.05 8.02
C TYR A 302 10.86 11.19 8.30
N GLN A 303 10.59 12.40 7.80
CA GLN A 303 11.48 13.56 7.95
C GLN A 303 12.89 13.26 7.42
N PHE A 304 12.98 12.79 6.17
CA PHE A 304 14.24 12.38 5.54
C PHE A 304 15.32 13.47 5.55
N GLU A 305 14.94 14.73 5.55
CA GLU A 305 15.87 15.84 5.66
C GLU A 305 16.72 15.81 6.96
N LYS A 306 16.16 15.21 8.04
CA LYS A 306 16.92 14.98 9.28
C LYS A 306 17.84 13.77 9.20
N ILE A 307 17.59 12.86 8.27
CA ILE A 307 18.36 11.62 8.05
C ILE A 307 19.48 11.88 7.04
N PHE A 308 19.13 12.43 5.89
CA PHE A 308 20.06 12.85 4.84
C PHE A 308 19.89 14.35 4.63
N PRO A 309 20.76 15.19 5.18
CA PRO A 309 20.61 16.65 5.13
C PRO A 309 20.52 17.20 3.72
N GLY A 310 19.50 18.03 3.47
CA GLY A 310 19.22 18.62 2.17
C GLY A 310 18.66 17.65 1.13
N CYS A 311 18.20 16.45 1.53
CA CYS A 311 17.61 15.51 0.60
C CYS A 311 16.17 15.84 0.25
N ARG A 312 15.74 15.33 -0.90
CA ARG A 312 14.35 15.34 -1.39
C ARG A 312 13.85 13.92 -1.61
N LEU A 313 12.55 13.73 -1.47
CA LEU A 313 11.87 12.46 -1.71
C LEU A 313 11.14 12.54 -3.05
N LEU A 314 11.48 11.65 -3.99
CA LEU A 314 10.92 11.60 -5.33
C LEU A 314 10.37 10.22 -5.68
N ASP A 315 9.34 10.20 -6.51
CA ASP A 315 8.96 8.98 -7.24
C ASP A 315 9.98 8.71 -8.35
N ILE A 316 10.17 7.43 -8.68
CA ILE A 316 11.13 7.03 -9.74
C ILE A 316 10.83 7.71 -11.07
N HIS A 317 9.55 7.92 -11.42
CA HIS A 317 9.19 8.55 -12.69
C HIS A 317 9.58 10.03 -12.71
N GLU A 318 9.35 10.76 -11.61
CA GLU A 318 9.79 12.16 -11.46
C GLU A 318 11.31 12.26 -11.63
N TYR A 319 12.03 11.37 -10.94
CA TYR A 319 13.49 11.36 -11.01
C TYR A 319 14.01 11.07 -12.44
N LEU A 320 13.42 10.07 -13.12
CA LEU A 320 13.83 9.74 -14.50
C LEU A 320 13.49 10.86 -15.50
N MET A 321 12.39 11.56 -15.29
CA MET A 321 12.04 12.75 -16.08
C MET A 321 13.06 13.87 -15.91
N GLU A 322 13.49 14.15 -14.68
CA GLU A 322 14.55 15.13 -14.40
C GLU A 322 15.89 14.73 -15.03
N LYS A 323 16.20 13.43 -15.08
CA LYS A 323 17.40 12.89 -15.76
C LYS A 323 17.28 12.88 -17.30
N GLY A 324 16.13 13.27 -17.84
CA GLY A 324 15.90 13.28 -19.27
C GLY A 324 15.89 11.88 -19.92
N VAL A 325 15.64 10.83 -19.14
CA VAL A 325 15.56 9.46 -19.65
C VAL A 325 14.37 9.34 -20.61
N LYS A 326 14.65 8.93 -21.84
CA LYS A 326 13.64 8.70 -22.88
C LYS A 326 13.64 7.23 -23.27
N LEU A 327 12.46 6.68 -23.50
CA LEU A 327 12.29 5.34 -24.04
C LEU A 327 12.14 5.43 -25.57
N GLU A 328 12.96 4.68 -26.29
CA GLU A 328 12.86 4.53 -27.73
C GLU A 328 12.09 3.25 -28.10
N GLY A 329 11.55 3.19 -29.31
CA GLY A 329 10.89 1.99 -29.84
C GLY A 329 9.49 1.70 -29.26
N VAL A 330 8.85 2.65 -28.58
CA VAL A 330 7.49 2.52 -28.01
C VAL A 330 6.41 3.20 -28.87
N GLU A 331 6.77 3.66 -30.06
CA GLU A 331 5.85 4.31 -30.98
C GLU A 331 4.70 3.37 -31.40
N GLY A 332 3.49 3.91 -31.50
CA GLY A 332 2.30 3.15 -31.89
C GLY A 332 1.71 2.24 -30.81
N THR A 333 2.34 2.13 -29.64
CA THR A 333 1.81 1.37 -28.52
C THR A 333 0.71 2.15 -27.78
N ARG A 334 -0.43 1.51 -27.54
CA ARG A 334 -1.52 2.10 -26.77
C ARG A 334 -1.27 1.88 -25.28
N TYR A 335 -1.24 2.96 -24.52
CA TYR A 335 -1.09 2.94 -23.07
C TYR A 335 -2.37 3.38 -22.40
N MET A 336 -2.66 2.80 -21.24
CA MET A 336 -3.64 3.31 -20.31
C MET A 336 -2.94 3.61 -18.99
N TYR A 337 -2.91 4.89 -18.62
CA TYR A 337 -2.37 5.29 -17.33
C TYR A 337 -3.38 4.98 -16.22
N HIS A 338 -2.93 4.26 -15.19
CA HIS A 338 -3.68 4.09 -13.96
C HIS A 338 -3.16 5.06 -12.91
N ASP A 339 -3.96 6.09 -12.60
CA ASP A 339 -3.65 7.00 -11.51
C ASP A 339 -3.84 6.29 -10.17
N PRO A 340 -2.76 6.01 -9.39
CA PRO A 340 -2.87 5.31 -8.12
C PRO A 340 -3.58 6.13 -7.05
N CYS A 341 -4.04 5.46 -5.98
CA CYS A 341 -4.72 6.12 -4.87
C CYS A 341 -3.84 7.19 -4.21
N HIS A 342 -2.55 6.92 -4.08
CA HIS A 342 -1.54 7.84 -3.56
C HIS A 342 -0.60 8.22 -4.71
N THR A 343 -1.10 9.06 -5.63
CA THR A 343 -0.28 9.52 -6.74
C THR A 343 0.75 10.54 -6.26
N PRO A 344 2.03 10.38 -6.61
CA PRO A 344 3.04 11.42 -6.39
C PRO A 344 2.86 12.59 -7.36
N MET A 345 2.35 12.31 -8.56
CA MET A 345 2.13 13.32 -9.60
C MET A 345 0.80 14.06 -9.33
N LYS A 346 0.88 15.24 -8.74
CA LYS A 346 -0.28 16.11 -8.44
C LYS A 346 -0.21 17.38 -9.26
#